data_364ccd6f428b44ac33c04c55c27af07b
#
_entry.id   364ccd6f428b44ac33c04c55c27af07b
#
_cell.length_a   1.000
_cell.length_b   1.000
_cell.length_c   1.000
_cell.angle_alpha   90.00
_cell.angle_beta   90.00
_cell.angle_gamma   90.00
#
_symmetry.space_group_name_H-M   'P 1'
#
loop_
_entity.id
_entity.type
_entity.pdbx_description
1 polymer ?
#
loop_
_entity_poly.entity_id
_entity_poly.type
_entity_poly.pdbx_seq_one_letter_code
_entity_poly.pdbx_strand_id
1 'polypeptide(L)'
;METDHRRLAHGCTHVRRSRVDEHSRRPQPLTFGDLQMVDYSKPITDGDIKKAKTWYDIVCWGGLLIVLLPVGIANLILGYLMGDSPCTLCWGQREQMAFIGVVALFMVRYGFKPKYLATMLVMAAVGLWSSFRHLGVHAARDVGQGFGLEIMGLHTQMWAEIVFWCVVMLFGLALFLAPRFDALIAELKGKRWRPTTGFMQIAFGIVSFILASNAFQAAWTTGLPPNWGQGDPWRFSWNPKYIVWSSDSWEGMFSGFNFLGKRDVKEPDFAYAPNAERLGIKFEHNAANAPVVLNGSLKIEETRAVQGISAKLNTIAKIRGEYVVASKYDFWFLNADLSPKFHAAMDPWFSANVLDLVGITALDKDAYVLMGSNKSLLRVRQNPEADDVQGWPNFTAGRSHIEAVGGLGRARIDTERAKFSYIHSSATDGRYVFMATVPDNKNKKQFVISKALMKDWMLSGEFVPTAEMLKKDRSLGELYVTGMVYEDGKLYAVSKNWNVLVVIDVAQEAVVEAWGLPEELTDIRGLVKDGSTFEVIDANRVVKLTM
;
A
#
# COMPACT_ATOMS: atom_id res chain seq x y z
N MET A 1 -29.71 -56.93 44.16
CA MET A 1 -29.43 -56.84 45.58
C MET A 1 -29.66 -55.40 45.95
N GLU A 2 -30.93 -54.96 46.30
CA GLU A 2 -31.55 -55.10 47.64
C GLU A 2 -30.65 -54.40 48.65
N THR A 3 -31.05 -53.43 49.41
CA THR A 3 -32.24 -53.06 50.16
C THR A 3 -32.03 -51.65 50.71
N ASP A 4 -32.93 -50.76 50.69
CA ASP A 4 -34.20 -50.52 51.39
C ASP A 4 -34.06 -50.04 52.87
N HIS A 5 -34.92 -49.11 53.18
CA HIS A 5 -35.51 -48.68 54.47
C HIS A 5 -34.99 -47.34 55.09
N ARG A 6 -35.82 -46.33 55.05
CA ARG A 6 -37.04 -46.00 55.89
C ARG A 6 -36.72 -45.09 57.11
N ARG A 7 -37.42 -43.93 57.07
CA ARG A 7 -38.32 -43.28 58.08
C ARG A 7 -37.76 -42.87 59.41
N LEU A 8 -38.11 -41.70 59.91
CA LEU A 8 -39.26 -41.14 60.62
C LEU A 8 -38.78 -39.71 61.09
N ALA A 9 -39.48 -38.67 60.97
CA ALA A 9 -40.69 -38.06 61.50
C ALA A 9 -40.57 -37.49 62.92
N HIS A 10 -41.24 -36.35 63.09
CA HIS A 10 -41.62 -35.56 64.27
C HIS A 10 -40.63 -34.44 64.65
N GLY A 11 -41.03 -33.23 64.93
CA GLY A 11 -42.31 -32.54 65.05
C GLY A 11 -42.12 -31.27 65.86
N CYS A 12 -42.93 -30.31 65.54
CA CYS A 12 -43.47 -29.25 66.42
C CYS A 12 -42.57 -28.17 67.11
N THR A 13 -42.79 -26.97 66.72
CA THR A 13 -43.40 -25.78 67.34
C THR A 13 -42.53 -24.81 68.16
N HIS A 14 -42.80 -23.58 67.89
CA HIS A 14 -42.97 -22.34 68.61
C HIS A 14 -41.98 -21.19 68.34
N VAL A 15 -42.46 -20.23 67.65
CA VAL A 15 -42.74 -18.80 67.97
C VAL A 15 -41.75 -18.12 68.93
N ARG A 16 -41.08 -17.10 68.44
CA ARG A 16 -41.10 -15.68 68.93
C ARG A 16 -40.19 -14.74 68.18
N ARG A 17 -40.79 -13.75 67.63
CA ARG A 17 -40.51 -12.30 67.57
C ARG A 17 -39.10 -11.78 67.77
N SER A 18 -38.74 -10.95 66.76
CA SER A 18 -38.20 -9.60 66.80
C SER A 18 -36.75 -9.41 67.19
N ARG A 19 -35.99 -8.96 66.19
CA ARG A 19 -35.33 -7.67 66.32
C ARG A 19 -34.84 -7.23 64.96
N VAL A 20 -35.15 -5.98 64.65
CA VAL A 20 -34.58 -5.20 63.56
C VAL A 20 -33.10 -5.04 63.86
N ASP A 21 -32.21 -5.41 62.95
CA ASP A 21 -30.85 -4.90 62.89
C ASP A 21 -30.58 -4.44 61.46
N GLU A 22 -30.67 -3.14 61.33
CA GLU A 22 -30.07 -2.38 60.25
C GLU A 22 -28.56 -2.47 60.39
N HIS A 23 -27.90 -3.31 59.56
CA HIS A 23 -26.46 -3.10 59.31
C HIS A 23 -26.02 -3.61 57.95
N SER A 24 -25.57 -2.64 57.17
CA SER A 24 -24.58 -2.73 56.04
C SER A 24 -24.84 -3.79 54.98
N ARG A 25 -25.60 -3.44 53.99
CA ARG A 25 -25.49 -4.08 52.66
C ARG A 25 -24.15 -3.66 52.03
N ARG A 26 -23.11 -4.47 52.26
CA ARG A 26 -21.94 -4.44 51.35
C ARG A 26 -22.44 -4.92 50.01
N PRO A 27 -22.06 -4.26 48.90
CA PRO A 27 -22.37 -4.80 47.57
C PRO A 27 -21.65 -6.15 47.44
N GLN A 28 -22.41 -7.21 47.27
CA GLN A 28 -21.85 -8.53 46.93
C GLN A 28 -21.16 -8.41 45.56
N PRO A 29 -19.97 -9.00 45.40
CA PRO A 29 -19.35 -9.07 44.10
C PRO A 29 -20.28 -9.88 43.16
N LEU A 30 -20.57 -9.29 42.01
CA LEU A 30 -21.31 -9.98 40.92
C LEU A 30 -20.54 -11.26 40.59
N THR A 31 -21.10 -12.39 40.94
CA THR A 31 -20.61 -13.70 40.51
C THR A 31 -21.11 -13.98 39.11
N PHE A 32 -20.30 -14.65 38.28
CA PHE A 32 -20.63 -15.02 36.91
C PHE A 32 -21.94 -15.86 36.79
N GLY A 33 -22.47 -16.33 37.91
CA GLY A 33 -23.76 -17.05 38.01
C GLY A 33 -24.99 -16.14 38.06
N ASP A 34 -24.83 -14.82 38.28
CA ASP A 34 -25.95 -13.87 38.36
C ASP A 34 -26.35 -13.27 36.99
N LEU A 35 -25.71 -13.71 35.91
CA LEU A 35 -26.15 -13.46 34.54
C LEU A 35 -27.40 -14.33 34.29
N GLN A 36 -28.54 -13.78 34.65
CA GLN A 36 -29.82 -14.41 34.37
C GLN A 36 -29.96 -14.65 32.88
N MET A 37 -29.83 -15.91 32.45
CA MET A 37 -30.25 -16.31 31.12
C MET A 37 -31.71 -15.86 30.92
N VAL A 38 -31.96 -15.19 29.80
CA VAL A 38 -33.27 -14.66 29.47
C VAL A 38 -34.28 -15.82 29.48
N ASP A 39 -35.21 -15.77 30.41
CA ASP A 39 -36.26 -16.81 30.53
C ASP A 39 -37.39 -16.54 29.53
N TYR A 40 -37.32 -17.19 28.40
CA TYR A 40 -38.32 -17.09 27.34
C TYR A 40 -39.67 -17.71 27.67
N SER A 41 -39.82 -18.41 28.78
CA SER A 41 -41.08 -18.96 29.23
C SER A 41 -42.02 -17.93 29.86
N LYS A 42 -41.47 -16.82 30.35
CA LYS A 42 -42.25 -15.76 30.96
C LYS A 42 -42.96 -14.88 29.92
N PRO A 43 -44.12 -14.35 30.20
CA PRO A 43 -44.78 -13.40 29.31
C PRO A 43 -43.95 -12.14 29.11
N ILE A 44 -44.01 -11.60 27.89
CA ILE A 44 -43.27 -10.37 27.51
C ILE A 44 -43.90 -9.21 28.24
N THR A 45 -43.07 -8.43 28.94
CA THR A 45 -43.48 -7.21 29.63
C THR A 45 -43.22 -5.95 28.79
N ASP A 46 -43.89 -4.84 29.10
CA ASP A 46 -43.58 -3.53 28.44
C ASP A 46 -42.15 -3.10 28.68
N GLY A 47 -41.57 -3.49 29.83
CA GLY A 47 -40.16 -3.26 30.13
C GLY A 47 -39.21 -4.00 29.18
N ASP A 48 -39.55 -5.23 28.81
CA ASP A 48 -38.78 -6.04 27.85
C ASP A 48 -38.85 -5.41 26.45
N ILE A 49 -40.03 -4.95 26.03
CA ILE A 49 -40.23 -4.28 24.75
C ILE A 49 -39.40 -3.00 24.69
N LYS A 50 -39.38 -2.19 25.77
CA LYS A 50 -38.59 -0.94 25.82
C LYS A 50 -37.09 -1.22 25.75
N LYS A 51 -36.59 -2.20 26.49
CA LYS A 51 -35.17 -2.60 26.46
C LYS A 51 -34.77 -3.12 25.07
N ALA A 52 -35.57 -4.02 24.50
CA ALA A 52 -35.35 -4.58 23.17
C ALA A 52 -35.32 -3.50 22.10
N LYS A 53 -36.21 -2.49 22.18
CA LYS A 53 -36.24 -1.35 21.25
C LYS A 53 -34.98 -0.50 21.35
N THR A 54 -34.50 -0.22 22.56
CA THR A 54 -33.27 0.54 22.75
C THR A 54 -32.08 -0.17 22.11
N TRP A 55 -31.93 -1.47 22.37
CA TRP A 55 -30.87 -2.28 21.77
C TRP A 55 -30.97 -2.33 20.25
N TYR A 56 -32.15 -2.49 19.72
CA TYR A 56 -32.37 -2.47 18.29
C TYR A 56 -31.93 -1.13 17.66
N ASP A 57 -32.31 -0.02 18.29
CA ASP A 57 -31.93 1.33 17.81
C ASP A 57 -30.40 1.50 17.86
N ILE A 58 -29.72 1.03 18.91
CA ILE A 58 -28.26 1.05 19.02
C ILE A 58 -27.61 0.29 17.86
N VAL A 59 -28.09 -0.93 17.58
CA VAL A 59 -27.53 -1.76 16.49
C VAL A 59 -27.75 -1.09 15.13
N CYS A 60 -28.94 -0.56 14.88
CA CYS A 60 -29.27 0.14 13.63
C CYS A 60 -28.40 1.38 13.43
N TRP A 61 -28.30 2.22 14.44
CA TRP A 61 -27.50 3.44 14.38
C TRP A 61 -26.00 3.16 14.32
N GLY A 62 -25.52 2.18 15.05
CA GLY A 62 -24.13 1.71 14.97
C GLY A 62 -23.76 1.26 13.56
N GLY A 63 -24.64 0.47 12.92
CA GLY A 63 -24.46 0.05 11.53
C GLY A 63 -24.46 1.21 10.53
N LEU A 64 -25.31 2.22 10.75
CA LEU A 64 -25.31 3.43 9.90
C LEU A 64 -24.09 4.31 10.11
N LEU A 65 -23.61 4.43 11.35
CA LEU A 65 -22.40 5.21 11.68
C LEU A 65 -21.14 4.62 11.02
N ILE A 66 -21.07 3.31 10.79
CA ILE A 66 -19.97 2.69 10.05
C ILE A 66 -19.88 3.20 8.62
N VAL A 67 -21.00 3.46 7.96
CA VAL A 67 -20.97 4.09 6.63
C VAL A 67 -20.66 5.58 6.75
N LEU A 68 -21.33 6.27 7.66
CA LEU A 68 -21.20 7.72 7.76
C LEU A 68 -19.79 8.16 8.13
N LEU A 69 -19.16 7.56 9.14
CA LEU A 69 -17.86 7.98 9.62
C LEU A 69 -16.71 7.38 8.79
N PRO A 70 -16.37 6.08 8.86
CA PRO A 70 -15.19 5.60 8.14
C PRO A 70 -15.33 5.68 6.62
N VAL A 71 -16.47 5.26 6.03
CA VAL A 71 -16.63 5.31 4.58
C VAL A 71 -16.83 6.74 4.09
N GLY A 72 -17.61 7.55 4.80
CA GLY A 72 -17.83 8.96 4.45
C GLY A 72 -16.54 9.77 4.52
N ILE A 73 -15.76 9.65 5.58
CA ILE A 73 -14.45 10.31 5.73
C ILE A 73 -13.51 9.82 4.63
N ALA A 74 -13.39 8.51 4.45
CA ALA A 74 -12.49 7.92 3.47
C ALA A 74 -12.84 8.30 2.02
N ASN A 75 -14.13 8.45 1.70
CA ASN A 75 -14.58 8.85 0.37
C ASN A 75 -14.54 10.38 0.16
N LEU A 76 -15.20 11.14 1.03
CA LEU A 76 -15.41 12.57 0.79
C LEU A 76 -14.16 13.39 1.15
N ILE A 77 -13.52 13.10 2.29
CA ILE A 77 -12.38 13.88 2.77
C ILE A 77 -11.09 13.33 2.16
N LEU A 78 -10.75 12.08 2.45
CA LEU A 78 -9.48 11.53 1.96
C LEU A 78 -9.48 11.38 0.43
N GLY A 79 -10.58 10.87 -0.14
CA GLY A 79 -10.69 10.65 -1.58
C GLY A 79 -10.77 11.95 -2.38
N TYR A 80 -11.86 12.69 -2.25
CA TYR A 80 -12.07 13.85 -3.13
C TYR A 80 -11.27 15.09 -2.72
N LEU A 81 -11.17 15.40 -1.43
CA LEU A 81 -10.48 16.62 -0.99
C LEU A 81 -8.96 16.44 -0.94
N MET A 82 -8.48 15.29 -0.46
CA MET A 82 -7.05 15.02 -0.33
C MET A 82 -6.48 14.24 -1.52
N GLY A 83 -7.33 13.76 -2.42
CA GLY A 83 -6.93 13.04 -3.63
C GLY A 83 -6.42 11.62 -3.37
N ASP A 84 -6.73 11.03 -2.21
CA ASP A 84 -6.36 9.65 -1.90
C ASP A 84 -7.17 8.68 -2.75
N SER A 85 -6.51 7.76 -3.44
CA SER A 85 -7.15 6.71 -4.22
C SER A 85 -6.92 5.37 -3.54
N PRO A 86 -7.99 4.69 -3.11
CA PRO A 86 -7.85 3.44 -2.40
C PRO A 86 -7.26 2.34 -3.27
N CYS A 87 -6.40 1.51 -2.67
CA CYS A 87 -5.98 0.28 -3.31
C CYS A 87 -7.14 -0.74 -3.38
N THR A 88 -6.97 -1.80 -4.18
CA THR A 88 -7.99 -2.86 -4.34
C THR A 88 -8.48 -3.44 -3.00
N LEU A 89 -7.57 -3.63 -2.04
CA LEU A 89 -7.93 -4.14 -0.70
C LEU A 89 -8.73 -3.11 0.10
N CYS A 90 -8.38 -1.83 -0.02
CA CYS A 90 -9.13 -0.74 0.62
C CYS A 90 -10.55 -0.62 0.06
N TRP A 91 -10.72 -0.81 -1.26
CA TRP A 91 -12.04 -0.86 -1.88
C TRP A 91 -12.87 -2.00 -1.30
N GLY A 92 -12.31 -3.21 -1.18
CA GLY A 92 -12.99 -4.35 -0.56
C GLY A 92 -13.42 -4.09 0.89
N GLN A 93 -12.59 -3.41 1.68
CA GLN A 93 -12.95 -3.01 3.05
C GLN A 93 -14.10 -2.01 3.07
N ARG A 94 -14.07 -0.98 2.21
CA ARG A 94 -15.17 0.01 2.08
C ARG A 94 -16.48 -0.65 1.64
N GLU A 95 -16.43 -1.58 0.69
CA GLU A 95 -17.61 -2.32 0.23
C GLU A 95 -18.25 -3.12 1.36
N GLN A 96 -17.46 -3.81 2.17
CA GLN A 96 -17.96 -4.58 3.31
C GLN A 96 -18.61 -3.68 4.37
N MET A 97 -18.02 -2.52 4.68
CA MET A 97 -18.63 -1.52 5.55
C MET A 97 -19.94 -0.98 4.95
N ALA A 98 -19.95 -0.73 3.63
CA ALA A 98 -21.15 -0.31 2.93
C ALA A 98 -22.27 -1.35 3.00
N PHE A 99 -21.96 -2.63 2.84
CA PHE A 99 -22.96 -3.71 3.00
C PHE A 99 -23.53 -3.76 4.42
N ILE A 100 -22.70 -3.60 5.46
CA ILE A 100 -23.19 -3.53 6.85
C ILE A 100 -24.17 -2.36 6.99
N GLY A 101 -23.82 -1.19 6.44
CA GLY A 101 -24.70 -0.02 6.47
C GLY A 101 -26.01 -0.21 5.70
N VAL A 102 -25.99 -0.85 4.54
CA VAL A 102 -27.21 -1.21 3.77
C VAL A 102 -28.09 -2.14 4.58
N VAL A 103 -27.54 -3.16 5.23
CA VAL A 103 -28.32 -4.06 6.09
C VAL A 103 -28.90 -3.29 7.29
N ALA A 104 -28.16 -2.34 7.86
CA ALA A 104 -28.69 -1.48 8.90
C ALA A 104 -29.88 -0.63 8.41
N LEU A 105 -29.83 -0.10 7.18
CA LEU A 105 -30.99 0.59 6.55
C LEU A 105 -32.18 -0.36 6.40
N PHE A 106 -31.97 -1.61 5.99
CA PHE A 106 -33.05 -2.60 5.96
C PHE A 106 -33.65 -2.85 7.34
N MET A 107 -32.82 -2.93 8.37
CA MET A 107 -33.30 -3.06 9.75
C MET A 107 -34.11 -1.84 10.17
N VAL A 108 -33.64 -0.64 9.89
CA VAL A 108 -34.37 0.61 10.17
C VAL A 108 -35.74 0.60 9.50
N ARG A 109 -35.85 0.11 8.27
CA ARG A 109 -37.08 0.12 7.48
C ARG A 109 -38.03 -1.05 7.79
N TYR A 110 -37.48 -2.26 7.88
CA TYR A 110 -38.26 -3.49 7.95
C TYR A 110 -38.28 -4.14 9.33
N GLY A 111 -37.65 -3.50 10.31
CA GLY A 111 -37.56 -4.01 11.67
C GLY A 111 -36.53 -5.12 11.86
N PHE A 112 -36.45 -5.60 13.08
CA PHE A 112 -35.48 -6.63 13.45
C PHE A 112 -35.82 -7.98 12.80
N LYS A 113 -34.81 -8.54 12.17
CA LYS A 113 -34.84 -9.94 11.70
C LYS A 113 -33.50 -10.57 12.05
N PRO A 114 -33.44 -11.74 12.73
CA PRO A 114 -32.18 -12.37 13.10
C PRO A 114 -31.21 -12.55 11.93
N LYS A 115 -31.72 -12.78 10.72
CA LYS A 115 -30.92 -12.91 9.51
C LYS A 115 -30.14 -11.63 9.14
N TYR A 116 -30.70 -10.44 9.43
CA TYR A 116 -29.98 -9.21 9.18
C TYR A 116 -28.77 -9.05 10.11
N LEU A 117 -28.96 -9.35 11.40
CA LEU A 117 -27.87 -9.35 12.36
C LEU A 117 -26.79 -10.39 12.00
N ALA A 118 -27.20 -11.60 11.63
CA ALA A 118 -26.29 -12.63 11.17
C ALA A 118 -25.50 -12.18 9.92
N THR A 119 -26.17 -11.53 8.95
CA THR A 119 -25.51 -10.99 7.77
C THR A 119 -24.49 -9.91 8.15
N MET A 120 -24.82 -8.99 9.06
CA MET A 120 -23.89 -7.96 9.52
C MET A 120 -22.66 -8.57 10.21
N LEU A 121 -22.84 -9.59 11.04
CA LEU A 121 -21.73 -10.30 11.69
C LEU A 121 -20.85 -11.04 10.70
N VAL A 122 -21.44 -11.73 9.72
CA VAL A 122 -20.68 -12.40 8.65
C VAL A 122 -19.89 -11.38 7.85
N MET A 123 -20.51 -10.26 7.45
CA MET A 123 -19.80 -9.19 6.72
C MET A 123 -18.69 -8.56 7.57
N ALA A 124 -18.92 -8.34 8.86
CA ALA A 124 -17.90 -7.84 9.76
C ALA A 124 -16.73 -8.82 9.95
N ALA A 125 -17.00 -10.12 10.06
CA ALA A 125 -15.98 -11.14 10.14
C ALA A 125 -15.13 -11.24 8.85
N VAL A 126 -15.78 -11.17 7.68
CA VAL A 126 -15.09 -11.12 6.39
C VAL A 126 -14.26 -9.83 6.29
N GLY A 127 -14.81 -8.70 6.75
CA GLY A 127 -14.11 -7.41 6.80
C GLY A 127 -12.87 -7.46 7.71
N LEU A 128 -13.00 -8.04 8.88
CA LEU A 128 -11.89 -8.24 9.80
C LEU A 128 -10.79 -9.11 9.18
N TRP A 129 -11.16 -10.25 8.57
CA TRP A 129 -10.20 -11.09 7.86
C TRP A 129 -9.51 -10.36 6.71
N SER A 130 -10.25 -9.59 5.92
CA SER A 130 -9.68 -8.85 4.80
C SER A 130 -8.73 -7.74 5.28
N SER A 131 -9.06 -7.08 6.39
CA SER A 131 -8.21 -6.06 7.02
C SER A 131 -6.95 -6.66 7.61
N PHE A 132 -7.06 -7.77 8.32
CA PHE A 132 -5.91 -8.51 8.84
C PHE A 132 -4.98 -8.98 7.72
N ARG A 133 -5.56 -9.49 6.62
CA ARG A 133 -4.78 -9.84 5.42
C ARG A 133 -4.07 -8.62 4.82
N HIS A 134 -4.76 -7.48 4.76
CA HIS A 134 -4.18 -6.24 4.25
C HIS A 134 -2.98 -5.82 5.10
N LEU A 135 -3.14 -5.79 6.42
CA LEU A 135 -2.04 -5.52 7.34
C LEU A 135 -0.89 -6.52 7.20
N GLY A 136 -1.18 -7.81 7.17
CA GLY A 136 -0.17 -8.85 7.05
C GLY A 136 0.65 -8.78 5.76
N VAL A 137 0.05 -8.33 4.66
CA VAL A 137 0.77 -8.12 3.38
C VAL A 137 1.69 -6.91 3.46
N HIS A 138 1.33 -5.88 4.20
CA HIS A 138 2.03 -4.60 4.24
C HIS A 138 2.94 -4.43 5.45
N ALA A 139 2.62 -5.01 6.59
CA ALA A 139 3.32 -4.78 7.85
C ALA A 139 4.83 -5.00 7.81
N ALA A 140 5.30 -6.03 7.08
CA ALA A 140 6.73 -6.32 6.96
C ALA A 140 7.43 -5.50 5.85
N ARG A 141 6.67 -4.93 4.92
CA ARG A 141 7.21 -4.27 3.72
C ARG A 141 7.19 -2.75 3.83
N ASP A 142 6.21 -2.23 4.55
CA ASP A 142 5.83 -0.83 4.50
C ASP A 142 6.07 -0.11 5.83
N VAL A 143 6.82 -0.72 6.72
CA VAL A 143 7.17 -0.09 8.00
C VAL A 143 8.01 1.17 7.74
N GLY A 144 7.53 2.29 8.25
CA GLY A 144 8.15 3.60 8.05
C GLY A 144 7.92 4.19 6.66
N GLN A 145 7.11 3.54 5.83
CA GLN A 145 6.70 4.04 4.53
C GLN A 145 5.39 4.82 4.66
N GLY A 146 5.27 5.89 3.88
CA GLY A 146 4.02 6.62 3.71
C GLY A 146 2.99 5.87 2.84
N PHE A 147 2.76 4.60 3.14
CA PHE A 147 1.77 3.79 2.43
C PHE A 147 0.37 4.11 2.95
N GLY A 148 -0.37 4.86 2.16
CA GLY A 148 -1.65 5.42 2.57
C GLY A 148 -1.48 6.59 3.55
N LEU A 149 -2.58 7.30 3.80
CA LEU A 149 -2.58 8.40 4.76
C LEU A 149 -2.52 7.86 6.19
N GLU A 150 -1.70 8.50 7.01
CA GLU A 150 -1.69 8.28 8.46
C GLU A 150 -2.68 9.23 9.14
N ILE A 151 -3.53 8.67 9.98
CA ILE A 151 -4.45 9.42 10.84
C ILE A 151 -4.11 9.04 12.27
N MET A 152 -3.69 10.01 13.08
CA MET A 152 -3.24 9.79 14.46
C MET A 152 -2.13 8.74 14.58
N GLY A 153 -1.18 8.73 13.63
CA GLY A 153 -0.07 7.77 13.62
C GLY A 153 -0.42 6.33 13.21
N LEU A 154 -1.63 6.10 12.73
CA LEU A 154 -2.08 4.81 12.21
C LEU A 154 -2.48 4.93 10.74
N HIS A 155 -2.03 4.02 9.93
CA HIS A 155 -2.45 3.93 8.53
C HIS A 155 -3.95 3.61 8.38
N THR A 156 -4.56 4.06 7.31
CA THR A 156 -6.02 3.90 7.06
C THR A 156 -6.47 2.43 7.08
N GLN A 157 -5.63 1.49 6.66
CA GLN A 157 -5.93 0.06 6.73
C GLN A 157 -6.02 -0.46 8.18
N MET A 158 -5.24 0.10 9.11
CA MET A 158 -5.34 -0.24 10.55
C MET A 158 -6.63 0.28 11.15
N TRP A 159 -7.06 1.48 10.76
CA TRP A 159 -8.36 2.01 11.15
C TRP A 159 -9.51 1.13 10.65
N ALA A 160 -9.42 0.59 9.43
CA ALA A 160 -10.42 -0.34 8.93
C ALA A 160 -10.52 -1.61 9.78
N GLU A 161 -9.39 -2.17 10.21
CA GLU A 161 -9.37 -3.32 11.11
C GLU A 161 -10.00 -3.01 12.46
N ILE A 162 -9.65 -1.86 13.07
CA ILE A 162 -10.23 -1.40 14.33
C ILE A 162 -11.76 -1.26 14.19
N VAL A 163 -12.25 -0.69 13.10
CA VAL A 163 -13.69 -0.55 12.85
C VAL A 163 -14.38 -1.91 12.81
N PHE A 164 -13.88 -2.88 12.05
CA PHE A 164 -14.47 -4.22 12.00
C PHE A 164 -14.39 -4.95 13.35
N TRP A 165 -13.29 -4.78 14.07
CA TRP A 165 -13.13 -5.31 15.42
C TRP A 165 -14.19 -4.73 16.36
N CYS A 166 -14.36 -3.41 16.35
CA CYS A 166 -15.40 -2.74 17.13
C CYS A 166 -16.81 -3.25 16.77
N VAL A 167 -17.08 -3.46 15.47
CA VAL A 167 -18.39 -4.01 15.04
C VAL A 167 -18.63 -5.40 15.61
N VAL A 168 -17.66 -6.30 15.48
CA VAL A 168 -17.78 -7.68 16.00
C VAL A 168 -17.97 -7.66 17.52
N MET A 169 -17.15 -6.86 18.21
CA MET A 169 -17.23 -6.75 19.68
C MET A 169 -18.54 -6.13 20.15
N LEU A 170 -18.97 -5.03 19.54
CA LEU A 170 -20.24 -4.39 19.91
C LEU A 170 -21.45 -5.26 19.62
N PHE A 171 -21.46 -5.95 18.49
CA PHE A 171 -22.54 -6.90 18.20
C PHE A 171 -22.48 -8.13 19.10
N GLY A 172 -21.31 -8.67 19.38
CA GLY A 172 -21.14 -9.75 20.33
C GLY A 172 -21.62 -9.36 21.73
N LEU A 173 -21.20 -8.19 22.21
CA LEU A 173 -21.65 -7.66 23.50
C LEU A 173 -23.15 -7.35 23.51
N ALA A 174 -23.67 -6.77 22.42
CA ALA A 174 -25.10 -6.52 22.27
C ALA A 174 -25.92 -7.81 22.34
N LEU A 175 -25.45 -8.88 21.71
CA LEU A 175 -26.09 -10.20 21.77
C LEU A 175 -25.99 -10.81 23.17
N PHE A 176 -24.85 -10.69 23.83
CA PHE A 176 -24.61 -11.21 25.16
C PHE A 176 -25.47 -10.50 26.23
N LEU A 177 -25.63 -9.19 26.13
CA LEU A 177 -26.44 -8.38 27.03
C LEU A 177 -27.90 -8.23 26.55
N ALA A 178 -28.25 -8.85 25.43
CA ALA A 178 -29.51 -8.58 24.78
C ALA A 178 -30.69 -9.00 25.66
N PRO A 179 -31.68 -8.13 25.79
CA PRO A 179 -32.97 -8.54 26.30
C PRO A 179 -33.66 -9.43 25.27
N ARG A 180 -34.79 -9.97 25.68
CA ARG A 180 -35.64 -10.84 24.85
C ARG A 180 -35.87 -10.29 23.44
N PHE A 181 -35.25 -10.92 22.42
CA PHE A 181 -35.46 -10.55 21.01
C PHE A 181 -36.89 -10.85 20.52
N ASP A 182 -37.59 -11.80 21.14
CA ASP A 182 -39.00 -12.07 20.87
C ASP A 182 -39.90 -10.87 21.16
N ALA A 183 -39.53 -10.01 22.12
CA ALA A 183 -40.20 -8.75 22.38
C ALA A 183 -40.18 -7.77 21.20
N LEU A 184 -39.10 -7.74 20.44
CA LEU A 184 -39.01 -6.91 19.21
C LEU A 184 -39.91 -7.42 18.10
N ILE A 185 -40.02 -8.74 17.97
CA ILE A 185 -40.93 -9.37 17.00
C ILE A 185 -42.40 -9.10 17.38
N ALA A 186 -42.70 -9.10 18.68
CA ALA A 186 -44.04 -8.80 19.19
C ALA A 186 -44.46 -7.34 18.88
N GLU A 187 -43.56 -6.38 19.00
CA GLU A 187 -43.84 -4.97 18.65
C GLU A 187 -44.20 -4.78 17.16
N LEU A 188 -43.61 -5.58 16.29
CA LEU A 188 -43.82 -5.51 14.86
C LEU A 188 -44.95 -6.40 14.35
N LYS A 189 -45.65 -7.12 15.24
CA LYS A 189 -46.73 -8.03 14.88
C LYS A 189 -47.81 -7.29 14.09
N GLY A 190 -48.00 -7.68 12.84
CA GLY A 190 -48.98 -7.08 11.93
C GLY A 190 -48.48 -5.87 11.10
N LYS A 191 -47.27 -5.38 11.32
CA LYS A 191 -46.69 -4.27 10.52
C LYS A 191 -45.68 -4.79 9.51
N ARG A 192 -45.87 -4.47 8.24
CA ARG A 192 -44.98 -4.89 7.16
C ARG A 192 -43.67 -4.06 7.14
N TRP A 193 -43.74 -2.80 7.57
CA TRP A 193 -42.63 -1.88 7.69
C TRP A 193 -42.89 -0.80 8.74
N ARG A 194 -41.82 -0.18 9.21
CA ARG A 194 -41.91 0.96 10.14
C ARG A 194 -42.27 2.23 9.37
N PRO A 195 -43.06 3.13 9.95
CA PRO A 195 -43.30 4.44 9.34
C PRO A 195 -42.00 5.22 9.23
N THR A 196 -41.78 5.89 8.10
CA THR A 196 -40.60 6.73 7.91
C THR A 196 -40.81 8.07 8.63
N THR A 197 -39.85 8.41 9.51
CA THR A 197 -39.76 9.74 10.10
C THR A 197 -38.91 10.66 9.23
N GLY A 198 -38.98 11.98 9.40
CA GLY A 198 -38.12 12.91 8.68
C GLY A 198 -36.63 12.64 8.90
N PHE A 199 -36.25 12.25 10.13
CA PHE A 199 -34.89 11.87 10.45
C PHE A 199 -34.41 10.61 9.69
N MET A 200 -35.26 9.60 9.56
CA MET A 200 -34.97 8.43 8.73
C MET A 200 -34.74 8.79 7.26
N GLN A 201 -35.56 9.69 6.70
CA GLN A 201 -35.41 10.14 5.32
C GLN A 201 -34.07 10.84 5.12
N ILE A 202 -33.65 11.69 6.06
CA ILE A 202 -32.33 12.35 6.04
C ILE A 202 -31.21 11.30 6.11
N ALA A 203 -31.29 10.35 7.04
CA ALA A 203 -30.29 9.27 7.17
C ALA A 203 -30.19 8.44 5.88
N PHE A 204 -31.32 8.07 5.27
CA PHE A 204 -31.34 7.38 3.98
C PHE A 204 -30.69 8.24 2.88
N GLY A 205 -30.99 9.53 2.82
CA GLY A 205 -30.41 10.45 1.86
C GLY A 205 -28.89 10.54 1.98
N ILE A 206 -28.37 10.75 3.20
CA ILE A 206 -26.94 10.87 3.47
C ILE A 206 -26.21 9.55 3.14
N VAL A 207 -26.72 8.42 3.62
CA VAL A 207 -26.09 7.12 3.35
C VAL A 207 -26.11 6.80 1.86
N SER A 208 -27.24 7.04 1.18
CA SER A 208 -27.34 6.84 -0.28
C SER A 208 -26.37 7.73 -1.04
N PHE A 209 -26.22 8.99 -0.64
CA PHE A 209 -25.24 9.90 -1.24
C PHE A 209 -23.80 9.39 -1.06
N ILE A 210 -23.41 8.98 0.15
CA ILE A 210 -22.07 8.44 0.42
C ILE A 210 -21.82 7.18 -0.42
N LEU A 211 -22.78 6.26 -0.49
CA LEU A 211 -22.64 5.04 -1.27
C LEU A 211 -22.55 5.32 -2.78
N ALA A 212 -23.39 6.19 -3.30
CA ALA A 212 -23.34 6.59 -4.71
C ALA A 212 -22.03 7.31 -5.05
N SER A 213 -21.59 8.21 -4.18
CA SER A 213 -20.32 8.91 -4.31
C SER A 213 -19.11 7.94 -4.27
N ASN A 214 -19.15 6.94 -3.38
CA ASN A 214 -18.11 5.93 -3.31
C ASN A 214 -18.08 5.04 -4.57
N ALA A 215 -19.25 4.65 -5.08
CA ALA A 215 -19.37 3.89 -6.33
C ALA A 215 -18.87 4.71 -7.54
N PHE A 216 -19.19 6.01 -7.57
CA PHE A 216 -18.68 6.91 -8.60
C PHE A 216 -17.16 7.02 -8.56
N GLN A 217 -16.56 7.25 -7.38
CA GLN A 217 -15.11 7.30 -7.22
C GLN A 217 -14.45 6.00 -7.65
N ALA A 218 -15.02 4.85 -7.25
CA ALA A 218 -14.52 3.54 -7.65
C ALA A 218 -14.57 3.36 -9.17
N ALA A 219 -15.70 3.64 -9.81
CA ALA A 219 -15.85 3.54 -11.26
C ALA A 219 -14.88 4.47 -12.02
N TRP A 220 -14.68 5.68 -11.51
CA TRP A 220 -13.75 6.64 -12.11
C TRP A 220 -12.30 6.18 -12.05
N THR A 221 -11.86 5.65 -10.90
CA THR A 221 -10.45 5.31 -10.64
C THR A 221 -10.07 3.87 -11.00
N THR A 222 -11.02 2.95 -11.00
CA THR A 222 -10.75 1.51 -11.19
C THR A 222 -11.57 0.87 -12.32
N GLY A 223 -12.43 1.65 -12.97
CA GLY A 223 -13.34 1.15 -14.00
C GLY A 223 -14.68 0.66 -13.46
N LEU A 224 -15.52 0.18 -14.37
CA LEU A 224 -16.83 -0.38 -14.01
C LEU A 224 -16.67 -1.63 -13.12
N PRO A 225 -17.70 -1.99 -12.33
CA PRO A 225 -17.65 -3.22 -11.55
C PRO A 225 -17.18 -4.41 -12.40
N PRO A 226 -16.31 -5.25 -11.84
CA PRO A 226 -16.02 -5.47 -10.43
C PRO A 226 -15.00 -4.55 -9.76
N ASN A 227 -14.62 -3.40 -10.25
CA ASN A 227 -13.79 -2.37 -9.59
C ASN A 227 -12.46 -2.91 -8.99
N TRP A 228 -11.80 -3.82 -9.68
CA TRP A 228 -10.63 -4.53 -9.17
C TRP A 228 -9.32 -4.03 -9.77
N GLY A 229 -9.40 -3.03 -10.60
CA GLY A 229 -8.26 -2.35 -11.15
C GLY A 229 -7.71 -1.32 -10.18
N GLN A 230 -6.58 -0.77 -10.54
CA GLN A 230 -6.02 0.43 -9.96
C GLN A 230 -5.85 1.42 -11.09
N GLY A 231 -6.49 2.57 -10.93
CA GLY A 231 -6.48 3.61 -11.94
C GLY A 231 -5.23 4.45 -11.90
N ASP A 232 -5.15 5.32 -12.87
CA ASP A 232 -4.12 6.31 -13.00
C ASP A 232 -4.78 7.68 -13.21
N PRO A 233 -4.33 8.74 -12.56
CA PRO A 233 -3.20 8.76 -11.64
C PRO A 233 -3.58 8.12 -10.30
N TRP A 234 -2.60 7.75 -9.53
CA TRP A 234 -2.76 7.22 -8.17
C TRP A 234 -3.59 8.12 -7.25
N ARG A 235 -3.48 9.43 -7.41
CA ARG A 235 -4.32 10.40 -6.71
C ARG A 235 -5.58 10.66 -7.53
N PHE A 236 -6.74 10.71 -6.87
CA PHE A 236 -8.00 11.06 -7.52
C PHE A 236 -7.87 12.41 -8.25
N SER A 237 -8.21 12.42 -9.51
CA SER A 237 -8.18 13.61 -10.34
C SER A 237 -9.51 13.77 -11.08
N TRP A 238 -10.05 14.98 -11.10
CA TRP A 238 -11.23 15.32 -11.87
C TRP A 238 -10.97 15.44 -13.37
N ASN A 239 -9.73 15.29 -13.82
CA ASN A 239 -9.39 15.35 -15.24
C ASN A 239 -9.95 14.11 -15.96
N PRO A 240 -10.85 14.27 -16.96
CA PRO A 240 -11.46 13.14 -17.67
C PRO A 240 -10.46 12.20 -18.37
N LYS A 241 -9.23 12.66 -18.66
CA LYS A 241 -8.20 11.80 -19.26
C LYS A 241 -7.84 10.59 -18.38
N TYR A 242 -8.12 10.68 -17.07
CA TYR A 242 -7.78 9.64 -16.11
C TYR A 242 -8.95 8.70 -15.77
N ILE A 243 -10.07 8.83 -16.46
CA ILE A 243 -11.18 7.87 -16.29
C ILE A 243 -10.76 6.51 -16.84
N VAL A 244 -10.93 5.48 -16.04
CA VAL A 244 -10.63 4.11 -16.47
C VAL A 244 -11.81 3.55 -17.28
N TRP A 245 -11.68 3.59 -18.59
CA TRP A 245 -12.71 3.11 -19.52
C TRP A 245 -12.52 1.64 -19.94
N SER A 246 -11.34 1.05 -19.67
CA SER A 246 -10.98 -0.27 -20.18
C SER A 246 -11.51 -1.42 -19.33
N SER A 247 -11.70 -2.59 -19.98
CA SER A 247 -12.01 -3.86 -19.32
C SER A 247 -10.79 -4.53 -18.67
N ASP A 248 -9.65 -3.88 -18.65
CA ASP A 248 -8.39 -4.42 -18.12
C ASP A 248 -8.48 -4.87 -16.66
N SER A 249 -9.38 -4.24 -15.90
CA SER A 249 -9.71 -4.66 -14.54
C SER A 249 -10.25 -6.09 -14.44
N TRP A 250 -10.95 -6.58 -15.46
CA TRP A 250 -11.45 -7.95 -15.52
C TRP A 250 -10.33 -8.98 -15.70
N GLU A 251 -9.40 -8.71 -16.58
CA GLU A 251 -8.23 -9.59 -16.77
C GLU A 251 -7.38 -9.63 -15.50
N GLY A 252 -7.16 -8.47 -14.87
CA GLY A 252 -6.45 -8.38 -13.59
C GLY A 252 -7.15 -9.15 -12.47
N MET A 253 -8.48 -9.16 -12.42
CA MET A 253 -9.25 -9.91 -11.44
C MET A 253 -9.02 -11.42 -11.56
N PHE A 254 -9.11 -11.97 -12.75
CA PHE A 254 -9.00 -13.41 -12.96
C PHE A 254 -7.55 -13.91 -12.94
N SER A 255 -6.60 -13.14 -13.45
CA SER A 255 -5.18 -13.48 -13.40
C SER A 255 -4.57 -13.39 -12.00
N GLY A 256 -5.13 -12.53 -11.13
CA GLY A 256 -4.67 -12.32 -9.75
C GLY A 256 -5.38 -13.16 -8.70
N PHE A 257 -6.35 -14.00 -9.08
CA PHE A 257 -7.16 -14.79 -8.16
C PHE A 257 -6.37 -16.01 -7.66
N ASN A 258 -5.35 -15.75 -6.85
CA ASN A 258 -4.63 -16.80 -6.16
C ASN A 258 -5.06 -16.85 -4.69
N PHE A 259 -6.05 -17.68 -4.39
CA PHE A 259 -6.54 -17.93 -3.04
C PHE A 259 -5.43 -18.39 -2.07
N LEU A 260 -4.35 -18.92 -2.57
CA LEU A 260 -3.25 -19.47 -1.79
C LEU A 260 -2.11 -18.46 -1.51
N GLY A 261 -2.27 -17.22 -1.92
CA GLY A 261 -1.55 -16.08 -1.34
C GLY A 261 -0.07 -15.92 -1.65
N LYS A 262 0.57 -16.77 -2.39
CA LYS A 262 1.94 -16.52 -2.84
C LYS A 262 1.93 -15.90 -4.24
N ARG A 263 2.05 -14.59 -4.30
CA ARG A 263 2.58 -13.95 -5.49
C ARG A 263 4.05 -14.33 -5.58
N ASP A 264 4.34 -15.28 -6.43
CA ASP A 264 5.70 -15.59 -6.80
C ASP A 264 6.20 -14.48 -7.73
N VAL A 265 6.45 -13.32 -7.15
CA VAL A 265 7.14 -12.24 -7.85
C VAL A 265 8.59 -12.66 -7.85
N LYS A 266 8.95 -13.48 -8.83
CA LYS A 266 10.36 -13.72 -9.12
C LYS A 266 10.92 -12.42 -9.60
N GLU A 267 11.97 -11.98 -8.93
CA GLU A 267 12.81 -10.91 -9.43
C GLU A 267 13.24 -11.28 -10.85
N PRO A 268 12.90 -10.46 -11.85
CA PRO A 268 13.49 -10.65 -13.14
C PRO A 268 14.97 -10.35 -13.01
N ASP A 269 15.80 -11.24 -13.46
CA ASP A 269 17.25 -11.04 -13.51
C ASP A 269 17.60 -10.05 -14.65
N PHE A 270 17.12 -8.83 -14.51
CA PHE A 270 17.37 -7.75 -15.47
C PHE A 270 18.80 -7.23 -15.47
N ALA A 271 19.57 -7.58 -14.44
CA ALA A 271 20.95 -7.19 -14.35
C ALA A 271 21.80 -7.82 -15.46
N TYR A 272 21.32 -8.90 -16.07
CA TYR A 272 22.12 -9.74 -16.95
C TYR A 272 21.40 -10.06 -18.25
N ALA A 273 22.11 -9.94 -19.36
CA ALA A 273 21.65 -10.21 -20.73
C ALA A 273 20.91 -11.55 -20.94
N PRO A 274 21.19 -12.66 -20.24
CA PRO A 274 20.52 -13.93 -20.48
C PRO A 274 19.01 -13.94 -20.36
N ASN A 275 18.41 -12.99 -19.64
CA ASN A 275 16.95 -12.93 -19.48
C ASN A 275 16.26 -12.01 -20.50
N ALA A 276 17.01 -11.25 -21.26
CA ALA A 276 16.48 -10.39 -22.31
C ALA A 276 15.72 -11.18 -23.38
N GLU A 277 16.23 -12.33 -23.78
CA GLU A 277 15.55 -13.21 -24.74
C GLU A 277 14.21 -13.70 -24.20
N ARG A 278 14.14 -14.08 -22.93
CA ARG A 278 12.90 -14.54 -22.31
C ARG A 278 11.83 -13.46 -22.23
N LEU A 279 12.25 -12.20 -22.13
CA LEU A 279 11.35 -11.04 -22.12
C LEU A 279 11.05 -10.53 -23.53
N GLY A 280 11.68 -11.10 -24.55
CA GLY A 280 11.56 -10.65 -25.94
C GLY A 280 12.22 -9.27 -26.19
N ILE A 281 13.19 -8.90 -25.35
CA ILE A 281 13.96 -7.66 -25.49
C ILE A 281 15.11 -7.91 -26.46
N LYS A 282 15.16 -7.11 -27.53
CA LYS A 282 16.29 -7.11 -28.46
C LYS A 282 17.30 -6.06 -28.01
N PHE A 283 18.55 -6.47 -27.90
CA PHE A 283 19.67 -5.58 -27.65
C PHE A 283 20.26 -5.12 -28.98
N GLU A 284 20.31 -3.81 -29.18
CA GLU A 284 20.85 -3.19 -30.37
C GLU A 284 21.97 -2.25 -29.94
N HIS A 285 23.20 -2.66 -30.16
CA HIS A 285 24.35 -1.85 -29.74
C HIS A 285 24.69 -0.75 -30.77
N ASN A 286 24.09 -0.79 -31.94
CA ASN A 286 24.20 0.29 -32.92
C ASN A 286 23.00 1.24 -32.79
N ALA A 287 23.22 2.38 -32.23
CA ALA A 287 22.21 3.41 -32.01
C ALA A 287 21.48 3.83 -33.30
N ALA A 288 22.12 3.73 -34.47
CA ALA A 288 21.48 4.04 -35.75
C ALA A 288 20.28 3.16 -36.07
N ASN A 289 20.27 1.92 -35.55
CA ASN A 289 19.17 0.98 -35.67
C ASN A 289 18.12 1.13 -34.59
N ALA A 290 18.32 2.03 -33.62
CA ALA A 290 17.34 2.27 -32.56
C ALA A 290 15.96 2.64 -33.12
N PRO A 291 14.88 2.27 -32.42
CA PRO A 291 13.52 2.52 -32.88
C PRO A 291 13.05 3.98 -32.69
N VAL A 292 13.96 4.88 -32.41
CA VAL A 292 13.72 6.32 -32.27
C VAL A 292 14.51 7.11 -33.30
N VAL A 293 14.01 8.27 -33.67
CA VAL A 293 14.76 9.23 -34.50
C VAL A 293 15.75 9.94 -33.60
N LEU A 294 17.01 9.93 -33.97
CA LEU A 294 18.09 10.54 -33.18
C LEU A 294 18.28 12.02 -33.54
N ASN A 295 18.49 12.85 -32.54
CA ASN A 295 18.89 14.24 -32.69
C ASN A 295 20.38 14.38 -32.99
N GLY A 296 21.18 13.38 -32.64
CA GLY A 296 22.62 13.31 -32.84
C GLY A 296 23.24 12.12 -32.11
N SER A 297 24.55 12.12 -31.94
CA SER A 297 25.27 11.05 -31.24
C SER A 297 26.27 11.65 -30.25
N LEU A 298 26.39 11.04 -29.09
CA LEU A 298 27.39 11.34 -28.09
C LEU A 298 28.73 10.68 -28.45
N LYS A 299 29.82 11.29 -28.00
CA LYS A 299 31.19 10.79 -28.21
C LYS A 299 31.85 10.49 -26.87
N ILE A 300 32.71 9.48 -26.85
CA ILE A 300 33.56 9.22 -25.69
C ILE A 300 34.64 10.28 -25.60
N GLU A 301 34.65 11.00 -24.50
CA GLU A 301 35.70 11.97 -24.16
C GLU A 301 36.81 11.30 -23.36
N GLU A 302 36.45 10.53 -22.34
CA GLU A 302 37.38 9.88 -21.42
C GLU A 302 36.81 8.55 -20.94
N THR A 303 37.69 7.59 -20.65
CA THR A 303 37.34 6.32 -20.01
C THR A 303 38.29 6.06 -18.85
N ARG A 304 37.73 5.85 -17.64
CA ARG A 304 38.50 5.59 -16.41
C ARG A 304 38.03 4.28 -15.78
N ALA A 305 38.96 3.41 -15.43
CA ALA A 305 38.63 2.18 -14.70
C ALA A 305 38.32 2.50 -13.23
N VAL A 306 37.26 1.89 -12.69
CA VAL A 306 37.01 1.87 -11.26
C VAL A 306 37.95 0.86 -10.62
N GLN A 307 38.78 1.33 -9.68
CA GLN A 307 39.86 0.53 -9.09
C GLN A 307 39.37 -0.20 -7.84
N GLY A 308 39.96 -1.38 -7.56
CA GLY A 308 39.75 -2.08 -6.28
C GLY A 308 38.35 -2.65 -6.04
N ILE A 309 37.43 -2.57 -7.01
CA ILE A 309 36.07 -3.12 -6.91
C ILE A 309 35.89 -4.19 -7.99
N SER A 310 35.77 -5.46 -7.54
CA SER A 310 35.54 -6.59 -8.44
C SER A 310 34.04 -6.85 -8.69
N ALA A 311 33.17 -6.33 -7.83
CA ALA A 311 31.73 -6.46 -7.97
C ALA A 311 31.21 -5.74 -9.22
N LYS A 312 30.20 -6.30 -9.88
CA LYS A 312 29.56 -5.66 -11.02
C LYS A 312 28.73 -4.48 -10.54
N LEU A 313 29.04 -3.29 -11.03
CA LEU A 313 28.39 -2.06 -10.63
C LEU A 313 27.04 -1.90 -11.33
N ASN A 314 26.03 -1.51 -10.60
CA ASN A 314 24.66 -1.32 -11.10
C ASN A 314 24.30 0.14 -11.32
N THR A 315 24.92 1.06 -10.60
CA THR A 315 24.61 2.49 -10.70
C THR A 315 25.78 3.34 -10.29
N ILE A 316 25.78 4.59 -10.75
CA ILE A 316 26.66 5.66 -10.33
C ILE A 316 25.84 6.91 -10.04
N ALA A 317 26.22 7.63 -9.00
CA ALA A 317 25.69 8.95 -8.68
C ALA A 317 26.85 9.88 -8.29
N LYS A 318 26.65 11.19 -8.45
CA LYS A 318 27.56 12.20 -7.93
C LYS A 318 26.85 12.95 -6.80
N ILE A 319 27.31 12.73 -5.58
CA ILE A 319 26.70 13.29 -4.38
C ILE A 319 27.71 14.21 -3.71
N ARG A 320 27.39 15.50 -3.63
CA ARG A 320 28.29 16.54 -3.04
C ARG A 320 29.70 16.54 -3.67
N GLY A 321 29.77 16.27 -4.96
CA GLY A 321 31.03 16.23 -5.69
C GLY A 321 31.79 14.91 -5.61
N GLU A 322 31.37 13.97 -4.77
CA GLU A 322 31.95 12.63 -4.67
C GLU A 322 31.16 11.61 -5.52
N TYR A 323 31.87 10.69 -6.15
CA TYR A 323 31.22 9.58 -6.84
C TYR A 323 30.79 8.53 -5.84
N VAL A 324 29.61 8.02 -6.03
CA VAL A 324 29.07 6.88 -5.29
C VAL A 324 28.61 5.83 -6.29
N VAL A 325 29.10 4.62 -6.14
CA VAL A 325 28.71 3.48 -6.98
C VAL A 325 28.09 2.40 -6.13
N ALA A 326 27.20 1.62 -6.71
CA ALA A 326 26.60 0.48 -6.00
C ALA A 326 26.59 -0.77 -6.87
N SER A 327 26.64 -1.87 -6.18
CA SER A 327 26.40 -3.21 -6.69
C SER A 327 25.15 -3.77 -6.00
N LYS A 328 24.99 -5.07 -5.95
CA LYS A 328 23.83 -5.80 -5.42
C LYS A 328 23.37 -5.32 -4.03
N TYR A 329 24.24 -5.45 -3.03
CA TYR A 329 24.00 -5.00 -1.65
C TYR A 329 25.11 -4.11 -1.11
N ASP A 330 26.04 -3.72 -1.97
CA ASP A 330 27.22 -2.96 -1.62
C ASP A 330 27.19 -1.60 -2.28
N PHE A 331 27.72 -0.60 -1.59
CA PHE A 331 27.98 0.70 -2.19
C PHE A 331 29.31 1.27 -1.70
N TRP A 332 29.93 2.08 -2.54
CA TRP A 332 31.23 2.69 -2.31
C TRP A 332 31.16 4.18 -2.61
N PHE A 333 31.74 4.97 -1.70
CA PHE A 333 32.18 6.30 -2.02
C PHE A 333 33.57 6.22 -2.62
N LEU A 334 33.83 6.96 -3.68
CA LEU A 334 35.09 6.91 -4.41
C LEU A 334 35.87 8.20 -4.23
N ASN A 335 37.18 8.06 -4.23
CA ASN A 335 38.12 9.17 -4.41
C ASN A 335 38.03 9.72 -5.85
N ALA A 336 38.72 10.84 -6.12
CA ALA A 336 38.73 11.44 -7.44
C ALA A 336 39.36 10.56 -8.52
N ASP A 337 40.26 9.64 -8.12
CA ASP A 337 40.90 8.64 -8.99
C ASP A 337 40.06 7.37 -9.19
N LEU A 338 38.81 7.35 -8.69
CA LEU A 338 37.88 6.23 -8.70
C LEU A 338 38.31 5.03 -7.86
N SER A 339 39.24 5.19 -6.93
CA SER A 339 39.53 4.18 -5.90
C SER A 339 38.52 4.26 -4.74
N PRO A 340 38.23 3.15 -4.05
CA PRO A 340 37.32 3.17 -2.91
C PRO A 340 37.84 4.03 -1.76
N LYS A 341 37.01 4.99 -1.31
CA LYS A 341 37.24 5.80 -0.11
C LYS A 341 36.53 5.21 1.09
N PHE A 342 35.33 4.71 0.88
CA PHE A 342 34.48 4.13 1.90
C PHE A 342 33.64 3.01 1.27
N HIS A 343 33.44 1.91 1.99
CA HIS A 343 32.62 0.78 1.57
C HIS A 343 31.61 0.44 2.65
N ALA A 344 30.38 0.23 2.27
CA ALA A 344 29.37 -0.33 3.13
C ALA A 344 28.60 -1.44 2.41
N ALA A 345 28.37 -2.52 3.12
CA ALA A 345 27.55 -3.63 2.67
C ALA A 345 26.27 -3.70 3.51
N MET A 346 25.13 -3.96 2.87
CA MET A 346 23.86 -4.09 3.57
C MET A 346 23.70 -5.49 4.14
N ASP A 347 23.19 -5.58 5.37
CA ASP A 347 22.82 -6.85 5.98
C ASP A 347 21.74 -7.56 5.14
N PRO A 348 21.97 -8.77 4.64
CA PRO A 348 21.01 -9.51 3.83
C PRO A 348 19.69 -9.77 4.54
N TRP A 349 19.67 -9.93 5.84
CA TRP A 349 18.45 -10.13 6.62
C TRP A 349 17.64 -8.86 6.76
N PHE A 350 18.29 -7.79 7.16
CA PHE A 350 17.63 -6.51 7.35
C PHE A 350 17.19 -5.91 6.02
N SER A 351 18.01 -6.03 5.01
CA SER A 351 17.76 -5.53 3.66
C SER A 351 17.16 -6.57 2.70
N ALA A 352 16.71 -7.72 3.22
CA ALA A 352 16.16 -8.83 2.40
C ALA A 352 15.01 -8.40 1.46
N ASN A 353 14.31 -7.33 1.77
CA ASN A 353 13.26 -6.77 0.92
C ASN A 353 13.78 -5.73 -0.08
N VAL A 354 15.05 -5.31 0.02
CA VAL A 354 15.69 -4.39 -0.93
C VAL A 354 16.52 -5.22 -1.88
N LEU A 355 16.05 -5.34 -3.10
CA LEU A 355 16.70 -6.13 -4.13
C LEU A 355 17.57 -5.21 -4.98
N ASP A 356 18.76 -5.63 -5.32
CA ASP A 356 19.73 -4.98 -6.20
C ASP A 356 19.70 -3.46 -6.18
N LEU A 357 20.69 -2.82 -5.60
CA LEU A 357 20.77 -1.37 -5.57
C LEU A 357 20.89 -0.80 -6.98
N VAL A 358 19.98 0.07 -7.34
CA VAL A 358 19.87 0.69 -8.67
C VAL A 358 19.81 2.22 -8.65
N GLY A 359 19.80 2.81 -7.46
CA GLY A 359 19.81 4.26 -7.29
C GLY A 359 20.32 4.67 -5.93
N ILE A 360 21.03 5.80 -5.89
CA ILE A 360 21.53 6.42 -4.67
C ILE A 360 21.25 7.92 -4.78
N THR A 361 20.66 8.48 -3.73
CA THR A 361 20.26 9.89 -3.68
C THR A 361 20.56 10.47 -2.31
N ALA A 362 21.01 11.72 -2.26
CA ALA A 362 21.11 12.46 -1.02
C ALA A 362 19.70 12.76 -0.47
N LEU A 363 19.48 12.49 0.81
CA LEU A 363 18.24 12.84 1.51
C LEU A 363 18.37 14.19 2.20
N ASP A 364 19.46 14.37 2.93
CA ASP A 364 19.82 15.62 3.60
C ASP A 364 21.36 15.75 3.69
N LYS A 365 21.86 16.58 4.60
CA LYS A 365 23.28 16.85 4.76
C LYS A 365 24.12 15.57 4.95
N ASP A 366 23.62 14.60 5.71
CA ASP A 366 24.37 13.43 6.14
C ASP A 366 23.69 12.10 5.77
N ALA A 367 22.46 12.16 5.22
CA ALA A 367 21.66 10.98 4.92
C ALA A 367 21.48 10.75 3.43
N TYR A 368 21.29 9.49 3.10
CA TYR A 368 21.14 8.98 1.75
C TYR A 368 19.91 8.05 1.66
N VAL A 369 19.37 7.96 0.47
CA VAL A 369 18.40 6.94 0.10
C VAL A 369 19.05 5.99 -0.88
N LEU A 370 19.05 4.73 -0.51
CA LEU A 370 19.46 3.60 -1.36
C LEU A 370 18.20 2.96 -1.93
N MET A 371 18.09 2.94 -3.24
CA MET A 371 16.91 2.42 -3.95
C MET A 371 17.21 1.05 -4.55
N GLY A 372 16.35 0.07 -4.24
CA GLY A 372 16.40 -1.26 -4.82
C GLY A 372 15.56 -1.41 -6.09
N SER A 373 15.86 -2.41 -6.89
CA SER A 373 15.18 -2.70 -8.16
C SER A 373 13.68 -2.98 -8.01
N ASN A 374 13.25 -3.45 -6.85
CA ASN A 374 11.85 -3.71 -6.52
C ASN A 374 11.12 -2.50 -5.90
N LYS A 375 11.67 -1.30 -6.04
CA LYS A 375 11.14 -0.04 -5.48
C LYS A 375 11.15 0.02 -3.95
N SER A 376 11.88 -0.87 -3.30
CA SER A 376 12.18 -0.76 -1.88
C SER A 376 13.35 0.18 -1.67
N LEU A 377 13.36 0.88 -0.55
CA LEU A 377 14.39 1.85 -0.22
C LEU A 377 14.90 1.66 1.20
N LEU A 378 16.12 2.11 1.41
CA LEU A 378 16.72 2.28 2.72
C LEU A 378 17.11 3.75 2.88
N ARG A 379 16.79 4.32 4.02
CA ARG A 379 17.25 5.62 4.45
C ARG A 379 18.39 5.40 5.43
N VAL A 380 19.57 5.80 5.07
CA VAL A 380 20.77 5.56 5.86
C VAL A 380 21.53 6.85 6.07
N ARG A 381 22.26 6.91 7.17
CA ARG A 381 23.19 8.00 7.48
C ARG A 381 24.57 7.40 7.71
N GLN A 382 25.60 8.12 7.28
CA GLN A 382 26.95 7.78 7.69
C GLN A 382 27.09 8.05 9.19
N ASN A 383 27.58 7.06 9.93
CA ASN A 383 27.83 7.19 11.36
C ASN A 383 29.30 7.60 11.56
N PRO A 384 29.58 8.84 11.98
CA PRO A 384 30.94 9.33 12.18
C PRO A 384 31.63 8.73 13.41
N GLU A 385 30.85 8.13 14.32
CA GLU A 385 31.36 7.53 15.56
C GLU A 385 31.59 6.02 15.46
N ALA A 386 31.37 5.44 14.30
CA ALA A 386 31.57 4.01 14.12
C ALA A 386 33.07 3.69 14.08
N ASP A 387 33.46 2.75 14.93
CA ASP A 387 34.74 2.09 14.80
C ASP A 387 34.85 1.43 13.42
N ASP A 388 36.08 1.23 12.95
CA ASP A 388 36.39 0.63 11.65
C ASP A 388 35.98 -0.84 11.57
N VAL A 389 34.72 -1.11 11.85
CA VAL A 389 34.12 -2.45 11.83
C VAL A 389 33.71 -2.78 10.40
N GLN A 390 34.54 -3.51 9.71
CA GLN A 390 34.14 -4.19 8.50
C GLN A 390 33.04 -5.20 8.84
N GLY A 391 31.82 -4.96 8.42
CA GLY A 391 30.70 -5.85 8.65
C GLY A 391 29.41 -5.34 8.05
N TRP A 392 28.44 -6.22 8.01
CA TRP A 392 27.11 -5.88 7.58
C TRP A 392 26.54 -4.76 8.46
N PRO A 393 26.02 -3.68 7.89
CA PRO A 393 25.46 -2.62 8.69
C PRO A 393 24.29 -3.17 9.51
N ASN A 394 24.50 -3.28 10.81
CA ASN A 394 23.43 -3.58 11.74
C ASN A 394 22.66 -2.29 12.03
N PHE A 395 21.62 -2.03 11.27
CA PHE A 395 20.79 -0.84 11.40
C PHE A 395 20.16 -0.68 12.79
N THR A 396 20.16 -1.71 13.61
CA THR A 396 19.58 -1.69 14.95
C THR A 396 20.60 -1.53 16.07
N ALA A 397 21.88 -1.81 15.82
CA ALA A 397 22.89 -1.92 16.87
C ALA A 397 23.81 -0.69 17.04
N GLY A 398 23.71 0.33 16.21
CA GLY A 398 24.43 1.59 16.39
C GLY A 398 25.95 1.56 16.27
N ARG A 399 26.55 0.49 15.74
CA ARG A 399 28.01 0.33 15.57
C ARG A 399 28.44 0.20 14.11
N SER A 400 27.55 0.48 13.19
CA SER A 400 27.82 0.39 11.76
C SER A 400 28.26 1.75 11.22
N HIS A 401 29.08 1.76 10.16
CA HIS A 401 29.40 2.99 9.42
C HIS A 401 28.17 3.70 8.85
N ILE A 402 27.06 3.00 8.75
CA ILE A 402 25.77 3.57 8.39
C ILE A 402 24.72 3.17 9.41
N GLU A 403 23.81 4.09 9.68
CA GLU A 403 22.65 3.89 10.54
C GLU A 403 21.35 4.17 9.82
N ALA A 404 20.26 3.58 10.26
CA ALA A 404 18.93 3.86 9.73
C ALA A 404 18.47 5.25 10.15
N VAL A 405 17.83 5.97 9.23
CA VAL A 405 17.24 7.29 9.45
C VAL A 405 15.73 7.17 9.60
N GLY A 406 15.23 7.54 10.79
CA GLY A 406 13.81 7.53 11.09
C GLY A 406 13.19 6.13 11.08
N GLY A 407 12.54 5.74 12.15
CA GLY A 407 11.92 4.43 12.28
C GLY A 407 12.88 3.29 11.96
N LEU A 408 12.42 2.29 11.19
CA LEU A 408 13.27 1.19 10.73
C LEU A 408 14.16 1.55 9.54
N GLY A 409 14.11 2.78 9.04
CA GLY A 409 14.96 3.25 7.96
C GLY A 409 14.72 2.60 6.61
N ARG A 410 13.71 1.75 6.46
CA ARG A 410 13.37 1.06 5.21
C ARG A 410 11.91 1.25 4.85
N ALA A 411 11.64 1.24 3.55
CA ALA A 411 10.29 1.33 3.02
C ALA A 411 10.20 0.70 1.63
N ARG A 412 9.00 0.56 1.12
CA ARG A 412 8.72 0.21 -0.28
C ARG A 412 7.72 1.19 -0.85
N ILE A 413 8.01 1.71 -2.04
CA ILE A 413 7.06 2.56 -2.75
C ILE A 413 6.04 1.65 -3.42
N ASP A 414 4.78 1.81 -3.05
CA ASP A 414 3.68 1.11 -3.70
C ASP A 414 3.25 1.91 -4.94
N THR A 415 3.27 1.25 -6.07
CA THR A 415 2.96 1.81 -7.37
C THR A 415 1.74 1.11 -7.94
N GLU A 416 0.98 1.80 -8.77
CA GLU A 416 -0.26 1.33 -9.35
C GLU A 416 -0.04 0.66 -10.71
N ARG A 417 0.33 1.43 -11.73
CA ARG A 417 0.65 0.91 -13.06
C ARG A 417 1.91 0.06 -13.07
N ALA A 418 2.90 0.46 -12.28
CA ALA A 418 4.17 -0.23 -12.16
C ALA A 418 4.18 -1.30 -11.06
N LYS A 419 3.04 -1.74 -10.55
CA LYS A 419 2.93 -2.61 -9.37
C LYS A 419 3.79 -3.86 -9.42
N PHE A 420 3.84 -4.50 -10.56
CA PHE A 420 4.59 -5.74 -10.78
C PHE A 420 5.89 -5.52 -11.54
N SER A 421 6.19 -4.30 -11.88
CA SER A 421 7.39 -3.96 -12.64
C SER A 421 8.56 -3.64 -11.72
N TYR A 422 9.75 -3.93 -12.19
CA TYR A 422 11.00 -3.56 -11.58
C TYR A 422 11.54 -2.29 -12.20
N ILE A 423 12.51 -1.68 -11.52
CA ILE A 423 13.26 -0.53 -12.00
C ILE A 423 14.74 -0.87 -12.03
N HIS A 424 15.50 -0.23 -12.92
CA HIS A 424 16.96 -0.27 -12.90
C HIS A 424 17.60 1.11 -12.79
N SER A 425 16.77 2.11 -12.54
CA SER A 425 17.26 3.47 -12.33
C SER A 425 16.25 4.29 -11.53
N SER A 426 16.78 5.25 -10.80
CA SER A 426 15.98 6.29 -10.16
C SER A 426 16.71 7.64 -10.26
N ALA A 427 15.93 8.72 -10.29
CA ALA A 427 16.42 10.08 -10.28
C ALA A 427 15.61 10.92 -9.28
N THR A 428 16.13 12.08 -8.88
CA THR A 428 15.44 12.98 -7.96
C THR A 428 15.58 14.44 -8.38
N ASP A 429 14.52 15.20 -8.13
CA ASP A 429 14.54 16.68 -8.18
C ASP A 429 14.71 17.32 -6.79
N GLY A 430 15.07 16.50 -5.76
CA GLY A 430 15.17 16.92 -4.36
C GLY A 430 13.83 16.87 -3.60
N ARG A 431 12.70 16.84 -4.31
CA ARG A 431 11.36 16.72 -3.75
C ARG A 431 10.71 15.37 -4.03
N TYR A 432 10.91 14.87 -5.24
CA TYR A 432 10.37 13.61 -5.71
C TYR A 432 11.49 12.66 -6.14
N VAL A 433 11.25 11.37 -5.98
CA VAL A 433 12.01 10.32 -6.64
C VAL A 433 11.21 9.85 -7.85
N PHE A 434 11.86 9.83 -9.00
CA PHE A 434 11.36 9.28 -10.24
C PHE A 434 11.94 7.89 -10.44
N MET A 435 11.11 6.96 -10.90
CA MET A 435 11.49 5.56 -11.13
C MET A 435 11.01 5.14 -12.50
N ALA A 436 11.91 4.61 -13.31
CA ALA A 436 11.59 4.11 -14.65
C ALA A 436 11.46 2.59 -14.63
N THR A 437 10.33 2.06 -15.12
CA THR A 437 10.13 0.62 -15.24
C THR A 437 11.02 0.02 -16.31
N VAL A 438 11.41 -1.23 -16.09
CA VAL A 438 12.01 -2.06 -17.13
C VAL A 438 10.94 -2.84 -17.90
N PRO A 439 11.20 -3.27 -19.14
CA PRO A 439 10.24 -4.06 -19.92
C PRO A 439 9.80 -5.30 -19.16
N ASP A 440 8.48 -5.49 -19.02
CA ASP A 440 7.89 -6.66 -18.38
C ASP A 440 6.59 -7.05 -19.07
N ASN A 441 6.44 -8.33 -19.40
CA ASN A 441 5.22 -8.87 -20.00
C ASN A 441 4.01 -8.77 -19.05
N LYS A 442 4.23 -8.80 -17.73
CA LYS A 442 3.15 -8.68 -16.74
C LYS A 442 2.52 -7.29 -16.71
N ASN A 443 3.28 -6.28 -17.09
CA ASN A 443 2.81 -4.89 -17.18
C ASN A 443 2.45 -4.48 -18.61
N LYS A 444 2.07 -5.44 -19.45
CA LYS A 444 1.69 -5.21 -20.86
C LYS A 444 2.76 -4.43 -21.65
N LYS A 445 4.02 -4.58 -21.26
CA LYS A 445 5.17 -3.87 -21.83
C LYS A 445 5.00 -2.34 -21.83
N GLN A 446 4.38 -1.78 -20.81
CA GLN A 446 4.31 -0.33 -20.65
C GLN A 446 5.60 0.19 -20.04
N PHE A 447 6.11 1.26 -20.61
CA PHE A 447 7.17 2.06 -19.98
C PHE A 447 6.52 3.12 -19.09
N VAL A 448 6.64 2.97 -17.79
CA VAL A 448 5.99 3.84 -16.81
C VAL A 448 7.04 4.59 -16.03
N ILE A 449 6.86 5.89 -15.89
CA ILE A 449 7.57 6.73 -14.92
C ILE A 449 6.68 6.90 -13.70
N SER A 450 7.12 6.38 -12.56
CA SER A 450 6.45 6.57 -11.28
C SER A 450 7.15 7.68 -10.49
N LYS A 451 6.38 8.54 -9.83
CA LYS A 451 6.83 9.69 -9.08
C LYS A 451 6.37 9.59 -7.63
N ALA A 452 7.30 9.47 -6.70
CA ALA A 452 7.03 9.38 -5.27
C ALA A 452 7.57 10.61 -4.51
N LEU A 453 6.83 11.10 -3.54
CA LEU A 453 7.22 12.25 -2.72
C LEU A 453 8.22 11.81 -1.65
N MET A 454 9.42 12.39 -1.61
CA MET A 454 10.48 11.99 -0.66
C MET A 454 10.14 12.26 0.81
N LYS A 455 9.22 13.17 1.09
CA LYS A 455 8.78 13.50 2.45
C LYS A 455 8.11 12.31 3.16
N ASP A 456 7.29 11.57 2.44
CA ASP A 456 6.44 10.50 2.98
C ASP A 456 6.51 9.20 2.17
N TRP A 457 7.28 9.18 1.08
CA TRP A 457 7.46 8.05 0.15
C TRP A 457 6.17 7.58 -0.52
N MET A 458 5.15 8.45 -0.51
CA MET A 458 3.90 8.18 -1.18
C MET A 458 4.03 8.43 -2.68
N LEU A 459 3.41 7.55 -3.45
CA LEU A 459 3.26 7.74 -4.88
C LEU A 459 2.46 9.02 -5.15
N SER A 460 3.01 9.92 -5.94
CA SER A 460 2.38 11.20 -6.30
C SER A 460 1.79 11.20 -7.71
N GLY A 461 2.14 10.22 -8.53
CA GLY A 461 1.62 10.04 -9.86
C GLY A 461 2.45 9.05 -10.67
N GLU A 462 1.86 8.60 -11.75
CA GLU A 462 2.51 7.77 -12.75
C GLU A 462 2.08 8.22 -14.14
N PHE A 463 2.97 8.15 -15.09
CA PHE A 463 2.65 8.43 -16.48
C PHE A 463 3.38 7.50 -17.43
N VAL A 464 2.78 7.27 -18.58
CA VAL A 464 3.38 6.58 -19.72
C VAL A 464 3.80 7.66 -20.70
N PRO A 465 5.09 7.92 -20.90
CA PRO A 465 5.52 8.95 -21.79
C PRO A 465 5.04 8.71 -23.23
N THR A 466 4.68 9.76 -23.92
CA THR A 466 4.47 9.73 -25.37
C THR A 466 5.80 9.93 -26.09
N ALA A 467 5.91 9.47 -27.34
CA ALA A 467 7.11 9.69 -28.16
C ALA A 467 6.72 9.82 -29.64
N GLU A 468 6.68 11.04 -30.14
CA GLU A 468 6.43 11.30 -31.57
C GLU A 468 7.60 10.84 -32.47
N MET A 469 8.80 10.77 -31.89
CA MET A 469 10.01 10.33 -32.58
C MET A 469 10.14 8.80 -32.72
N LEU A 470 9.16 8.03 -32.25
CA LEU A 470 9.18 6.59 -32.39
C LEU A 470 8.94 6.18 -33.86
N LYS A 471 9.75 5.28 -34.37
CA LYS A 471 9.55 4.68 -35.68
C LYS A 471 8.28 3.82 -35.66
N LYS A 472 7.59 3.71 -36.81
CA LYS A 472 6.35 2.94 -36.95
C LYS A 472 6.50 1.52 -36.36
N ASP A 473 5.43 1.05 -35.76
CA ASP A 473 5.29 -0.31 -35.19
C ASP A 473 6.20 -0.65 -34.01
N ARG A 474 6.76 0.36 -33.34
CA ARG A 474 7.58 0.19 -32.14
C ARG A 474 6.93 0.86 -30.94
N SER A 475 7.29 0.41 -29.74
CA SER A 475 6.71 0.87 -28.48
C SER A 475 7.78 1.27 -27.48
N LEU A 476 7.54 2.34 -26.71
CA LEU A 476 8.36 2.68 -25.55
C LEU A 476 8.34 1.56 -24.48
N GLY A 477 7.38 0.66 -24.51
CA GLY A 477 7.38 -0.52 -23.65
C GLY A 477 8.58 -1.45 -23.83
N GLU A 478 9.36 -1.26 -24.90
CA GLU A 478 10.63 -1.95 -25.13
C GLU A 478 11.84 -1.23 -24.51
N LEU A 479 11.67 0.01 -24.05
CA LEU A 479 12.76 0.83 -23.55
C LEU A 479 13.29 0.28 -22.21
N TYR A 480 14.57 -0.08 -22.19
CA TYR A 480 15.23 -0.64 -21.01
C TYR A 480 16.20 0.38 -20.41
N VAL A 481 15.68 1.19 -19.50
CA VAL A 481 16.44 2.25 -18.82
C VAL A 481 17.27 1.65 -17.70
N THR A 482 18.58 1.90 -17.72
CA THR A 482 19.55 1.42 -16.73
C THR A 482 20.30 2.52 -16.00
N GLY A 483 20.06 3.78 -16.36
CA GLY A 483 20.58 4.95 -15.67
C GLY A 483 19.70 6.16 -15.96
N MET A 484 19.44 6.99 -14.96
CA MET A 484 18.58 8.16 -15.10
C MET A 484 19.03 9.27 -14.16
N VAL A 485 18.96 10.51 -14.63
CA VAL A 485 19.21 11.71 -13.84
C VAL A 485 18.17 12.78 -14.17
N TYR A 486 17.79 13.57 -13.19
CA TYR A 486 16.88 14.71 -13.37
C TYR A 486 17.64 16.03 -13.38
N GLU A 487 17.32 16.89 -14.32
CA GLU A 487 17.80 18.28 -14.38
C GLU A 487 16.77 19.14 -15.11
N ASP A 488 16.43 20.28 -14.56
CA ASP A 488 15.60 21.34 -15.17
C ASP A 488 14.28 20.85 -15.80
N GLY A 489 13.53 20.04 -15.07
CA GLY A 489 12.23 19.52 -15.54
C GLY A 489 12.32 18.34 -16.48
N LYS A 490 13.50 17.87 -16.79
CA LYS A 490 13.75 16.76 -17.72
C LYS A 490 14.42 15.58 -17.01
N LEU A 491 14.04 14.37 -17.45
CA LEU A 491 14.72 13.14 -17.10
C LEU A 491 15.60 12.72 -18.29
N TYR A 492 16.88 12.65 -18.05
CA TYR A 492 17.85 12.07 -18.97
C TYR A 492 17.99 10.61 -18.61
N ALA A 493 17.76 9.71 -19.56
CA ALA A 493 17.72 8.28 -19.30
C ALA A 493 18.50 7.49 -20.36
N VAL A 494 19.44 6.67 -19.92
CA VAL A 494 20.18 5.79 -20.84
C VAL A 494 19.48 4.45 -20.99
N SER A 495 19.28 4.05 -22.22
CA SER A 495 18.69 2.78 -22.59
C SER A 495 19.74 1.79 -23.03
N LYS A 496 19.90 0.73 -22.24
CA LYS A 496 20.86 -0.33 -22.51
C LYS A 496 20.53 -1.11 -23.80
N ASN A 497 19.27 -1.36 -24.06
CA ASN A 497 18.88 -2.20 -25.19
C ASN A 497 18.84 -1.48 -26.55
N TRP A 498 18.69 -0.15 -26.55
CA TRP A 498 18.69 0.64 -27.78
C TRP A 498 19.99 1.40 -28.02
N ASN A 499 20.86 1.39 -27.02
CA ASN A 499 22.10 2.14 -27.01
C ASN A 499 21.89 3.66 -27.28
N VAL A 500 20.91 4.24 -26.59
CA VAL A 500 20.55 5.66 -26.70
C VAL A 500 20.38 6.31 -25.34
N LEU A 501 20.60 7.61 -25.32
CA LEU A 501 20.14 8.49 -24.23
C LEU A 501 18.85 9.16 -24.70
N VAL A 502 17.77 9.01 -23.95
CA VAL A 502 16.51 9.71 -24.21
C VAL A 502 16.29 10.81 -23.17
N VAL A 503 15.67 11.89 -23.62
CA VAL A 503 15.29 13.02 -22.76
C VAL A 503 13.77 13.05 -22.65
N ILE A 504 13.25 12.97 -21.44
CA ILE A 504 11.83 12.95 -21.15
C ILE A 504 11.47 14.25 -20.43
N ASP A 505 10.61 15.05 -21.04
CA ASP A 505 10.03 16.22 -20.38
C ASP A 505 8.93 15.75 -19.42
N VAL A 506 9.11 16.07 -18.13
CA VAL A 506 8.20 15.61 -17.08
C VAL A 506 6.87 16.34 -17.12
N ALA A 507 6.85 17.59 -17.56
CA ALA A 507 5.61 18.39 -17.62
C ALA A 507 4.77 18.01 -18.85
N GLN A 508 5.44 17.68 -19.97
CA GLN A 508 4.76 17.23 -21.19
C GLN A 508 4.43 15.73 -21.16
N GLU A 509 5.01 14.99 -20.23
CA GLU A 509 4.93 13.53 -20.17
C GLU A 509 5.37 12.90 -21.51
N ALA A 510 6.43 13.39 -22.10
CA ALA A 510 6.87 13.03 -23.47
C ALA A 510 8.37 12.88 -23.59
N VAL A 511 8.80 11.96 -24.45
CA VAL A 511 10.20 11.90 -24.94
C VAL A 511 10.37 12.99 -25.96
N VAL A 512 11.27 13.94 -25.70
CA VAL A 512 11.50 15.14 -26.53
C VAL A 512 12.78 15.07 -27.34
N GLU A 513 13.78 14.31 -26.89
CA GLU A 513 15.07 14.14 -27.57
C GLU A 513 15.57 12.71 -27.43
N ALA A 514 16.36 12.26 -28.39
CA ALA A 514 17.10 11.01 -28.34
C ALA A 514 18.49 11.17 -28.97
N TRP A 515 19.51 10.68 -28.28
CA TRP A 515 20.92 10.78 -28.68
C TRP A 515 21.53 9.39 -28.75
N GLY A 516 22.21 9.07 -29.83
CA GLY A 516 22.92 7.81 -29.99
C GLY A 516 24.11 7.70 -29.05
N LEU A 517 24.33 6.55 -28.45
CA LEU A 517 25.53 6.25 -27.68
C LEU A 517 26.55 5.50 -28.54
N PRO A 518 27.85 5.59 -28.22
CA PRO A 518 28.90 4.84 -28.91
C PRO A 518 28.67 3.33 -28.87
N GLU A 519 28.97 2.63 -29.97
CA GLU A 519 28.75 1.17 -30.09
C GLU A 519 29.62 0.34 -29.16
N GLU A 520 30.73 0.90 -28.68
CA GLU A 520 31.65 0.27 -27.73
C GLU A 520 31.03 0.08 -26.34
N LEU A 521 29.93 0.80 -26.06
CA LEU A 521 29.25 0.73 -24.77
C LEU A 521 28.19 -0.37 -24.80
N THR A 522 28.46 -1.48 -24.11
CA THR A 522 27.62 -2.68 -24.18
C THR A 522 26.90 -3.02 -22.87
N ASP A 523 27.35 -2.47 -21.73
CA ASP A 523 26.76 -2.73 -20.42
C ASP A 523 26.53 -1.46 -19.62
N ILE A 524 25.87 -0.50 -20.26
CA ILE A 524 25.63 0.86 -19.74
C ILE A 524 24.71 0.80 -18.50
N ARG A 525 25.17 1.46 -17.43
CA ARG A 525 24.45 1.51 -16.16
C ARG A 525 24.71 2.82 -15.44
N GLY A 526 23.71 3.29 -14.70
CA GLY A 526 23.79 4.56 -14.02
C GLY A 526 24.00 5.74 -14.97
N LEU A 527 23.77 6.92 -14.51
CA LEU A 527 23.95 8.14 -15.28
C LEU A 527 24.21 9.31 -14.34
N VAL A 528 25.25 10.04 -14.59
CA VAL A 528 25.55 11.36 -14.00
C VAL A 528 25.56 12.39 -15.12
N LYS A 529 25.00 13.56 -14.89
CA LYS A 529 25.06 14.72 -15.79
C LYS A 529 25.79 15.85 -15.10
N ASP A 530 26.72 16.48 -15.80
CA ASP A 530 27.46 17.63 -15.32
C ASP A 530 27.61 18.65 -16.49
N GLY A 531 26.73 19.64 -16.48
CA GLY A 531 26.62 20.59 -17.60
C GLY A 531 26.21 19.89 -18.90
N SER A 532 27.06 19.97 -19.92
CA SER A 532 26.84 19.31 -21.23
C SER A 532 27.41 17.90 -21.32
N THR A 533 28.04 17.40 -20.26
CA THR A 533 28.66 16.08 -20.25
C THR A 533 27.84 15.07 -19.48
N PHE A 534 27.99 13.82 -19.86
CA PHE A 534 27.35 12.68 -19.21
C PHE A 534 28.40 11.66 -18.79
N GLU A 535 28.21 11.03 -17.66
CA GLU A 535 29.06 9.93 -17.21
C GLU A 535 28.22 8.70 -16.94
N VAL A 536 28.62 7.58 -17.47
CA VAL A 536 27.94 6.27 -17.32
C VAL A 536 28.95 5.22 -16.84
N ILE A 537 28.44 4.17 -16.22
CA ILE A 537 29.23 2.95 -16.03
C ILE A 537 29.01 2.06 -17.24
N ASP A 538 30.10 1.57 -17.82
CA ASP A 538 30.11 0.46 -18.76
C ASP A 538 31.03 -0.64 -18.22
N ALA A 539 30.46 -1.77 -17.87
CA ALA A 539 31.09 -2.78 -17.02
C ALA A 539 31.59 -2.15 -15.70
N ASN A 540 32.86 -2.08 -15.42
CA ASN A 540 33.42 -1.38 -14.24
C ASN A 540 34.30 -0.20 -14.65
N ARG A 541 33.91 0.49 -15.71
CA ARG A 541 34.58 1.72 -16.19
C ARG A 541 33.60 2.87 -16.14
N VAL A 542 34.04 4.02 -15.71
CA VAL A 542 33.31 5.28 -15.86
C VAL A 542 33.70 5.88 -17.21
N VAL A 543 32.71 6.08 -18.06
CA VAL A 543 32.88 6.64 -19.40
C VAL A 543 32.22 8.00 -19.45
N LYS A 544 33.02 9.02 -19.75
CA LYS A 544 32.56 10.39 -19.94
C LYS A 544 32.18 10.62 -21.41
N LEU A 545 30.98 11.14 -21.60
CA LEU A 545 30.38 11.36 -22.91
C LEU A 545 30.09 12.84 -23.12
N THR A 546 30.28 13.32 -24.34
CA THR A 546 29.96 14.69 -24.77
C THR A 546 29.11 14.68 -26.03
N MET A 547 28.32 15.75 -26.22
CA MET A 547 27.53 15.99 -27.44
C MET A 547 28.43 16.30 -28.64
#